data_fc5cbb4ffc5cf167cccc4c0cd4c55e2b
#
_entry.id   fc5cbb4ffc5cf167cccc4c0cd4c55e2b
#
_cell.length_a   1.000
_cell.length_b   1.000
_cell.length_c   1.000
_cell.angle_alpha   90.00
_cell.angle_beta   90.00
_cell.angle_gamma   90.00
#
_symmetry.space_group_name_H-M   'P 1'
#
loop_
_entity.id
_entity.type
_entity.pdbx_description
1 polymer ?
#
loop_
_entity_poly.entity_id
_entity_poly.type
_entity_poly.pdbx_seq_one_letter_code
_entity_poly.pdbx_strand_id
1 'polypeptide(L)'
;MGGARLDGRVERGNQTRQLVLGRAVHVASTEGLEGLSLGRLATELKLSKSGVFALFGSKEELQLATVRAAVAVFVEHVLTPTRAAPPGLGRVWRMCESWLSYSQRRVFSGGCFFYATIAEFDSREGKVHDALASTQTGWVTFVEETVEEARARGELAADTDVSQLAFELIAFMELANAESVLHNNNPGYTKAARAILGRLHAAAPDPAVLPAVP
;
A
#
# COMPACT_ATOMS: atom_id res chain seq x y z
N MET A 1 -10.08 43.64 1.22
CA MET A 1 -9.42 43.10 0.00
C MET A 1 -8.23 42.18 0.28
N GLY A 2 -8.08 41.60 1.48
CA GLY A 2 -6.94 40.71 1.87
C GLY A 2 -7.18 39.20 1.67
N GLY A 3 -8.43 38.74 1.61
CA GLY A 3 -8.76 37.28 1.62
C GLY A 3 -8.37 36.52 0.35
N ALA A 4 -8.61 37.05 -0.82
CA ALA A 4 -8.37 36.37 -2.10
C ALA A 4 -6.87 36.13 -2.43
N ARG A 5 -5.96 37.00 -1.92
CA ARG A 5 -4.50 36.83 -2.10
C ARG A 5 -3.90 35.78 -1.18
N LEU A 6 -4.42 35.65 0.05
CA LEU A 6 -4.02 34.62 1.00
C LEU A 6 -4.49 33.23 0.53
N ASP A 7 -5.70 33.12 0.03
CA ASP A 7 -6.29 31.89 -0.51
C ASP A 7 -5.47 31.32 -1.69
N GLY A 8 -5.13 32.17 -2.67
CA GLY A 8 -4.31 31.74 -3.81
C GLY A 8 -2.84 31.40 -3.48
N ARG A 9 -2.28 31.87 -2.36
CA ARG A 9 -0.94 31.48 -1.90
C ARG A 9 -0.96 30.12 -1.19
N VAL A 10 -1.96 29.90 -0.37
CA VAL A 10 -2.19 28.62 0.31
C VAL A 10 -2.46 27.52 -0.72
N GLU A 11 -3.32 27.79 -1.68
CA GLU A 11 -3.65 26.83 -2.76
C GLU A 11 -2.41 26.46 -3.58
N ARG A 12 -1.59 27.42 -4.00
CA ARG A 12 -0.32 27.13 -4.70
C ARG A 12 0.66 26.33 -3.83
N GLY A 13 0.70 26.61 -2.52
CA GLY A 13 1.51 25.85 -1.57
C GLY A 13 1.07 24.40 -1.50
N ASN A 14 -0.23 24.15 -1.43
CA ASN A 14 -0.82 22.81 -1.41
C ASN A 14 -0.55 22.05 -2.73
N GLN A 15 -0.74 22.68 -3.88
CA GLN A 15 -0.43 22.09 -5.19
C GLN A 15 1.04 21.72 -5.31
N THR A 16 1.95 22.59 -4.88
CA THR A 16 3.39 22.32 -4.87
C THR A 16 3.72 21.15 -3.93
N ARG A 17 3.09 21.10 -2.75
CA ARG A 17 3.27 20.02 -1.79
C ARG A 17 2.82 18.67 -2.39
N GLN A 18 1.68 18.63 -3.06
CA GLN A 18 1.19 17.42 -3.73
C GLN A 18 2.11 16.97 -4.86
N LEU A 19 2.64 17.90 -5.67
CA LEU A 19 3.61 17.59 -6.70
C LEU A 19 4.89 16.95 -6.12
N VAL A 20 5.42 17.50 -5.03
CA VAL A 20 6.61 16.95 -4.37
C VAL A 20 6.32 15.57 -3.79
N LEU A 21 5.18 15.36 -3.12
CA LEU A 21 4.80 14.08 -2.55
C LEU A 21 4.56 13.02 -3.63
N GLY A 22 3.92 13.40 -4.74
CA GLY A 22 3.73 12.51 -5.89
C GLY A 22 5.05 11.99 -6.43
N ARG A 23 6.12 12.81 -6.47
CA ARG A 23 7.46 12.35 -6.85
C ARG A 23 8.13 11.54 -5.74
N ALA A 24 8.00 11.99 -4.48
CA ALA A 24 8.64 11.35 -3.33
C ALA A 24 8.20 9.90 -3.12
N VAL A 25 6.93 9.57 -3.32
CA VAL A 25 6.44 8.19 -3.17
C VAL A 25 7.09 7.24 -4.18
N HIS A 26 7.34 7.68 -5.40
CA HIS A 26 8.03 6.88 -6.43
C HIS A 26 9.52 6.70 -6.09
N VAL A 27 10.20 7.76 -5.67
CA VAL A 27 11.60 7.68 -5.24
C VAL A 27 11.72 6.73 -4.04
N ALA A 28 10.88 6.90 -3.02
CA ALA A 28 10.95 6.05 -1.83
C ALA A 28 10.60 4.58 -2.12
N SER A 29 9.73 4.28 -3.08
CA SER A 29 9.43 2.89 -3.47
C SER A 29 10.60 2.16 -4.13
N THR A 30 11.56 2.89 -4.69
CA THR A 30 12.73 2.31 -5.41
C THR A 30 14.04 2.47 -4.65
N GLU A 31 14.19 3.54 -3.87
CA GLU A 31 15.45 3.91 -3.22
C GLU A 31 15.32 3.98 -1.68
N GLY A 32 14.15 3.65 -1.15
CA GLY A 32 13.84 3.78 0.27
C GLY A 32 13.54 5.23 0.70
N LEU A 33 13.03 5.38 1.91
CA LEU A 33 12.75 6.69 2.52
C LEU A 33 14.05 7.45 2.84
N GLU A 34 15.15 6.75 3.13
CA GLU A 34 16.47 7.37 3.32
C GLU A 34 17.01 8.00 2.03
N GLY A 35 16.64 7.49 0.87
CA GLY A 35 16.96 8.07 -0.44
C GLY A 35 16.30 9.42 -0.72
N LEU A 36 15.31 9.83 0.09
CA LEU A 36 14.65 11.13 -0.06
C LEU A 36 15.57 12.29 0.36
N SER A 37 15.58 13.33 -0.48
CA SER A 37 16.26 14.58 -0.20
C SER A 37 15.45 15.76 -0.73
N LEU A 38 15.19 16.74 0.15
CA LEU A 38 14.49 17.99 -0.22
C LEU A 38 15.16 18.70 -1.39
N GLY A 39 16.50 18.74 -1.37
CA GLY A 39 17.28 19.41 -2.43
C GLY A 39 17.20 18.67 -3.77
N ARG A 40 17.26 17.33 -3.77
CA ARG A 40 17.10 16.49 -4.96
C ARG A 40 15.71 16.67 -5.57
N LEU A 41 14.65 16.54 -4.77
CA LEU A 41 13.27 16.71 -5.24
C LEU A 41 13.03 18.10 -5.81
N ALA A 42 13.58 19.16 -5.17
CA ALA A 42 13.49 20.52 -5.68
C ALA A 42 14.14 20.62 -7.08
N THR A 43 15.32 20.02 -7.26
CA THR A 43 16.04 20.03 -8.55
C THR A 43 15.28 19.26 -9.63
N GLU A 44 14.85 18.05 -9.34
CA GLU A 44 14.10 17.19 -10.28
C GLU A 44 12.77 17.85 -10.75
N LEU A 45 12.09 18.56 -9.84
CA LEU A 45 10.81 19.21 -10.11
C LEU A 45 10.95 20.68 -10.57
N LYS A 46 12.18 21.17 -10.73
CA LYS A 46 12.49 22.57 -11.11
C LYS A 46 11.86 23.60 -10.15
N LEU A 47 11.85 23.27 -8.85
CA LEU A 47 11.37 24.11 -7.76
C LEU A 47 12.53 24.77 -7.03
N SER A 48 12.27 25.88 -6.32
CA SER A 48 13.28 26.49 -5.45
C SER A 48 13.52 25.61 -4.22
N LYS A 49 14.80 25.39 -3.85
CA LYS A 49 15.18 24.60 -2.65
C LYS A 49 14.55 25.18 -1.38
N SER A 50 14.57 26.51 -1.24
CA SER A 50 13.96 27.21 -0.09
C SER A 50 12.45 27.03 -0.03
N GLY A 51 11.76 27.00 -1.18
CA GLY A 51 10.33 26.74 -1.25
C GLY A 51 9.96 25.33 -0.81
N VAL A 52 10.68 24.30 -1.30
CA VAL A 52 10.46 22.91 -0.89
C VAL A 52 10.81 22.71 0.60
N PHE A 53 11.91 23.31 1.07
CA PHE A 53 12.27 23.28 2.49
C PHE A 53 11.20 23.91 3.37
N ALA A 54 10.62 25.03 2.96
CA ALA A 54 9.53 25.69 3.70
C ALA A 54 8.25 24.85 3.81
N LEU A 55 8.02 23.88 2.88
CA LEU A 55 6.85 22.99 2.89
C LEU A 55 6.98 21.84 3.90
N PHE A 56 8.19 21.36 4.16
CA PHE A 56 8.41 20.14 4.97
C PHE A 56 9.27 20.40 6.21
N GLY A 57 10.16 21.39 6.20
CA GLY A 57 11.01 21.77 7.31
C GLY A 57 12.19 20.82 7.56
N SER A 58 11.99 19.52 7.49
CA SER A 58 13.02 18.51 7.72
C SER A 58 12.87 17.29 6.83
N LYS A 59 13.93 16.44 6.76
CA LYS A 59 13.88 15.15 6.06
C LYS A 59 12.86 14.21 6.73
N GLU A 60 12.81 14.16 8.06
CA GLU A 60 11.86 13.32 8.80
C GLU A 60 10.41 13.72 8.48
N GLU A 61 10.08 15.02 8.44
CA GLU A 61 8.75 15.48 8.08
C GLU A 61 8.40 15.18 6.61
N LEU A 62 9.37 15.24 5.69
CA LEU A 62 9.19 14.78 4.32
C LEU A 62 8.90 13.28 4.27
N GLN A 63 9.66 12.44 5.00
CA GLN A 63 9.45 11.00 5.07
C GLN A 63 8.06 10.66 5.60
N LEU A 64 7.65 11.26 6.72
CA LEU A 64 6.32 11.07 7.31
C LEU A 64 5.20 11.53 6.36
N ALA A 65 5.38 12.65 5.68
CA ALA A 65 4.41 13.11 4.68
C ALA A 65 4.34 12.17 3.46
N THR A 66 5.47 11.57 3.07
CA THR A 66 5.53 10.59 1.98
C THR A 66 4.82 9.30 2.37
N VAL A 67 4.99 8.80 3.60
CA VAL A 67 4.24 7.64 4.11
C VAL A 67 2.73 7.92 4.05
N ARG A 68 2.28 9.09 4.54
CA ARG A 68 0.84 9.47 4.47
C ARG A 68 0.32 9.54 3.03
N ALA A 69 1.12 10.05 2.09
CA ALA A 69 0.74 10.10 0.69
C ALA A 69 0.65 8.68 0.07
N ALA A 70 1.57 7.79 0.43
CA ALA A 70 1.53 6.39 0.00
C ALA A 70 0.30 5.65 0.56
N VAL A 71 -0.10 5.92 1.82
CA VAL A 71 -1.34 5.38 2.40
C VAL A 71 -2.55 5.81 1.57
N ALA A 72 -2.66 7.08 1.17
CA ALA A 72 -3.77 7.55 0.36
C ALA A 72 -3.87 6.81 -0.99
N VAL A 73 -2.74 6.59 -1.66
CA VAL A 73 -2.67 5.81 -2.91
C VAL A 73 -3.07 4.35 -2.67
N PHE A 74 -2.61 3.74 -1.59
CA PHE A 74 -2.96 2.36 -1.23
C PHE A 74 -4.47 2.23 -0.94
N VAL A 75 -5.05 3.19 -0.22
CA VAL A 75 -6.50 3.25 0.03
C VAL A 75 -7.27 3.30 -1.28
N GLU A 76 -6.86 4.15 -2.23
CA GLU A 76 -7.51 4.28 -3.53
C GLU A 76 -7.47 2.97 -4.35
N HIS A 77 -6.30 2.33 -4.42
CA HIS A 77 -6.08 1.19 -5.31
C HIS A 77 -6.41 -0.17 -4.69
N VAL A 78 -6.40 -0.30 -3.37
CA VAL A 78 -6.63 -1.58 -2.67
C VAL A 78 -7.87 -1.55 -1.79
N LEU A 79 -7.96 -0.61 -0.83
CA LEU A 79 -9.04 -0.65 0.15
C LEU A 79 -10.39 -0.22 -0.45
N THR A 80 -10.41 0.83 -1.27
CA THR A 80 -11.66 1.33 -1.88
C THR A 80 -12.33 0.26 -2.77
N PRO A 81 -11.63 -0.39 -3.74
CA PRO A 81 -12.25 -1.45 -4.53
C PRO A 81 -12.64 -2.68 -3.70
N THR A 82 -11.89 -2.99 -2.63
CA THR A 82 -12.25 -4.07 -1.70
C THR A 82 -13.56 -3.76 -0.98
N ARG A 83 -13.69 -2.57 -0.41
CA ARG A 83 -14.90 -2.15 0.33
C ARG A 83 -16.13 -2.01 -0.57
N ALA A 84 -15.94 -1.77 -1.86
CA ALA A 84 -17.04 -1.71 -2.84
C ALA A 84 -17.62 -3.09 -3.17
N ALA A 85 -16.88 -4.19 -2.91
CA ALA A 85 -17.38 -5.54 -3.09
C ALA A 85 -18.36 -5.91 -1.95
N PRO A 86 -19.39 -6.73 -2.21
CA PRO A 86 -20.27 -7.25 -1.15
C PRO A 86 -19.47 -7.99 -0.07
N PRO A 87 -19.91 -7.91 1.22
CA PRO A 87 -19.28 -8.66 2.31
C PRO A 87 -19.23 -10.16 2.05
N GLY A 88 -18.17 -10.82 2.49
CA GLY A 88 -18.00 -12.27 2.43
C GLY A 88 -16.76 -12.72 1.65
N LEU A 89 -16.73 -13.98 1.24
CA LEU A 89 -15.57 -14.63 0.63
C LEU A 89 -15.14 -13.97 -0.70
N GLY A 90 -16.10 -13.49 -1.49
CA GLY A 90 -15.83 -12.73 -2.71
C GLY A 90 -15.07 -11.42 -2.43
N ARG A 91 -15.31 -10.76 -1.28
CA ARG A 91 -14.55 -9.58 -0.83
C ARG A 91 -13.12 -9.96 -0.45
N VAL A 92 -12.90 -11.11 0.20
CA VAL A 92 -11.54 -11.59 0.50
C VAL A 92 -10.74 -11.78 -0.79
N TRP A 93 -11.31 -12.42 -1.78
CA TRP A 93 -10.66 -12.54 -3.10
C TRP A 93 -10.43 -11.17 -3.75
N ARG A 94 -11.45 -10.30 -3.76
CA ARG A 94 -11.34 -8.95 -4.33
C ARG A 94 -10.22 -8.12 -3.69
N MET A 95 -10.01 -8.27 -2.39
CA MET A 95 -8.90 -7.64 -1.66
C MET A 95 -7.55 -8.11 -2.21
N CYS A 96 -7.36 -9.43 -2.30
CA CYS A 96 -6.12 -10.01 -2.81
C CYS A 96 -5.89 -9.62 -4.28
N GLU A 97 -6.90 -9.69 -5.13
CA GLU A 97 -6.86 -9.30 -6.54
C GLU A 97 -6.48 -7.82 -6.70
N SER A 98 -7.09 -6.93 -5.90
CA SER A 98 -6.79 -5.50 -5.91
C SER A 98 -5.35 -5.24 -5.52
N TRP A 99 -4.84 -5.92 -4.49
CA TRP A 99 -3.45 -5.78 -4.06
C TRP A 99 -2.46 -6.31 -5.12
N LEU A 100 -2.72 -7.49 -5.69
CA LEU A 100 -1.88 -8.06 -6.75
C LEU A 100 -1.85 -7.12 -7.98
N SER A 101 -3.02 -6.61 -8.39
CA SER A 101 -3.13 -5.65 -9.50
C SER A 101 -2.39 -4.35 -9.22
N TYR A 102 -2.53 -3.77 -8.01
CA TYR A 102 -1.81 -2.58 -7.58
C TYR A 102 -0.29 -2.75 -7.69
N SER A 103 0.24 -3.85 -7.20
CA SER A 103 1.67 -4.15 -7.24
C SER A 103 2.15 -4.46 -8.67
N GLN A 104 1.44 -5.30 -9.41
CA GLN A 104 1.77 -5.71 -10.78
C GLN A 104 1.79 -4.53 -11.76
N ARG A 105 0.84 -3.61 -11.64
CA ARG A 105 0.74 -2.41 -12.48
C ARG A 105 1.77 -1.34 -12.13
N ARG A 106 2.60 -1.59 -11.13
CA ARG A 106 3.62 -0.61 -10.67
C ARG A 106 3.00 0.76 -10.37
N VAL A 107 1.91 0.76 -9.60
CA VAL A 107 1.31 2.02 -9.11
C VAL A 107 2.37 2.87 -8.41
N PHE A 108 3.26 2.25 -7.65
CA PHE A 108 4.57 2.81 -7.33
C PHE A 108 5.65 2.13 -8.17
N SER A 109 6.63 2.88 -8.61
CA SER A 109 7.68 2.40 -9.54
C SER A 109 8.43 1.16 -9.03
N GLY A 110 8.63 1.05 -7.72
CA GLY A 110 9.30 -0.08 -7.04
C GLY A 110 8.36 -1.21 -6.60
N GLY A 111 7.12 -1.27 -7.08
CA GLY A 111 6.11 -2.24 -6.62
C GLY A 111 5.38 -1.76 -5.37
N CYS A 112 5.26 -2.58 -4.32
CA CYS A 112 4.62 -2.14 -3.09
C CYS A 112 5.54 -1.20 -2.28
N PHE A 113 5.08 0.04 -2.07
CA PHE A 113 5.80 1.04 -1.27
C PHE A 113 6.13 0.54 0.14
N PHE A 114 5.13 -0.06 0.80
CA PHE A 114 5.27 -0.51 2.19
C PHE A 114 6.24 -1.68 2.33
N TYR A 115 6.23 -2.64 1.39
CA TYR A 115 7.21 -3.72 1.36
C TYR A 115 8.65 -3.20 1.31
N ALA A 116 8.92 -2.20 0.46
CA ALA A 116 10.24 -1.62 0.33
C ALA A 116 10.67 -0.83 1.57
N THR A 117 9.76 -0.02 2.12
CA THR A 117 10.11 0.94 3.20
C THR A 117 10.05 0.33 4.60
N ILE A 118 9.21 -0.69 4.84
CA ILE A 118 9.17 -1.39 6.14
C ILE A 118 10.48 -2.13 6.37
N ALA A 119 10.99 -2.87 5.39
CA ALA A 119 12.27 -3.57 5.50
C ALA A 119 13.47 -2.64 5.75
N GLU A 120 13.38 -1.38 5.32
CA GLU A 120 14.41 -0.36 5.59
C GLU A 120 14.38 0.15 7.04
N PHE A 121 13.21 0.11 7.70
CA PHE A 121 13.00 0.71 9.01
C PHE A 121 12.67 -0.29 10.12
N ASP A 122 12.58 -1.59 9.83
CA ASP A 122 12.16 -2.63 10.77
C ASP A 122 13.00 -2.72 12.06
N SER A 123 14.30 -2.44 11.94
CA SER A 123 15.26 -2.46 13.06
C SER A 123 15.63 -1.07 13.58
N ARG A 124 14.92 -0.01 13.16
CA ARG A 124 15.18 1.37 13.60
C ARG A 124 14.13 1.81 14.61
N GLU A 125 14.46 2.86 15.36
CA GLU A 125 13.52 3.53 16.27
C GLU A 125 13.16 4.92 15.74
N GLY A 126 11.99 5.44 16.11
CA GLY A 126 11.56 6.80 15.83
C GLY A 126 10.26 6.91 15.05
N LYS A 127 9.84 8.15 14.78
CA LYS A 127 8.51 8.46 14.25
C LYS A 127 8.21 7.81 12.89
N VAL A 128 9.22 7.65 12.04
CA VAL A 128 9.03 7.03 10.71
C VAL A 128 8.78 5.53 10.86
N HIS A 129 9.57 4.84 11.72
CA HIS A 129 9.32 3.46 12.11
C HIS A 129 7.90 3.29 12.66
N ASP A 130 7.51 4.12 13.64
CA ASP A 130 6.19 4.03 14.28
C ASP A 130 5.04 4.23 13.29
N ALA A 131 5.21 5.16 12.34
CA ALA A 131 4.22 5.39 11.28
C ALA A 131 4.09 4.18 10.33
N LEU A 132 5.20 3.54 9.97
CA LEU A 132 5.21 2.33 9.13
C LEU A 132 4.62 1.13 9.89
N ALA A 133 5.02 0.92 11.15
CA ALA A 133 4.50 -0.15 12.00
C ALA A 133 2.99 -0.02 12.21
N SER A 134 2.49 1.20 12.48
CA SER A 134 1.06 1.47 12.58
C SER A 134 0.32 1.18 11.27
N THR A 135 0.92 1.51 10.12
CA THR A 135 0.33 1.24 8.80
C THR A 135 0.25 -0.26 8.53
N GLN A 136 1.30 -1.02 8.86
CA GLN A 136 1.33 -2.48 8.73
C GLN A 136 0.28 -3.13 9.62
N THR A 137 0.21 -2.73 10.90
CA THR A 137 -0.81 -3.22 11.83
C THR A 137 -2.22 -2.98 11.28
N GLY A 138 -2.48 -1.77 10.78
CA GLY A 138 -3.78 -1.45 10.17
C GLY A 138 -4.10 -2.30 8.94
N TRP A 139 -3.09 -2.66 8.13
CA TRP A 139 -3.27 -3.56 6.99
C TRP A 139 -3.60 -4.99 7.45
N VAL A 140 -2.84 -5.56 8.38
CA VAL A 140 -3.08 -6.90 8.94
C VAL A 140 -4.49 -6.99 9.54
N THR A 141 -4.86 -6.01 10.38
CA THR A 141 -6.20 -5.93 10.97
C THR A 141 -7.30 -5.89 9.90
N PHE A 142 -7.12 -5.08 8.85
CA PHE A 142 -8.10 -5.02 7.76
C PHE A 142 -8.26 -6.36 7.03
N VAL A 143 -7.16 -7.10 6.82
CA VAL A 143 -7.21 -8.45 6.21
C VAL A 143 -7.94 -9.42 7.14
N GLU A 144 -7.59 -9.45 8.44
CA GLU A 144 -8.24 -10.29 9.44
C GLU A 144 -9.74 -10.00 9.56
N GLU A 145 -10.14 -8.73 9.64
CA GLU A 145 -11.55 -8.33 9.68
C GLU A 145 -12.30 -8.77 8.42
N THR A 146 -11.67 -8.68 7.25
CA THR A 146 -12.29 -9.10 5.97
C THR A 146 -12.46 -10.63 5.92
N VAL A 147 -11.51 -11.38 6.42
CA VAL A 147 -11.57 -12.86 6.53
C VAL A 147 -12.61 -13.28 7.58
N GLU A 148 -12.60 -12.63 8.74
CA GLU A 148 -13.57 -12.89 9.82
C GLU A 148 -15.00 -12.63 9.37
N GLU A 149 -15.24 -11.56 8.61
CA GLU A 149 -16.57 -11.28 8.04
C GLU A 149 -17.06 -12.43 7.15
N ALA A 150 -16.18 -13.02 6.33
CA ALA A 150 -16.54 -14.19 5.51
C ALA A 150 -16.79 -15.45 6.36
N ARG A 151 -16.02 -15.67 7.42
CA ARG A 151 -16.22 -16.77 8.37
C ARG A 151 -17.55 -16.61 9.15
N ALA A 152 -17.82 -15.43 9.67
CA ALA A 152 -19.07 -15.15 10.41
C ALA A 152 -20.34 -15.32 9.54
N ARG A 153 -20.20 -15.21 8.21
CA ARG A 153 -21.28 -15.47 7.24
C ARG A 153 -21.41 -16.94 6.86
N GLY A 154 -20.53 -17.82 7.39
CA GLY A 154 -20.50 -19.26 7.04
C GLY A 154 -19.92 -19.53 5.66
N GLU A 155 -19.29 -18.57 5.02
CA GLU A 155 -18.66 -18.71 3.70
C GLU A 155 -17.21 -19.25 3.80
N LEU A 156 -16.63 -19.25 5.01
CA LEU A 156 -15.46 -20.02 5.40
C LEU A 156 -15.84 -21.02 6.50
N ALA A 157 -15.11 -22.12 6.60
CA ALA A 157 -15.30 -23.13 7.62
C ALA A 157 -15.22 -22.50 9.03
N ALA A 158 -16.06 -22.95 9.96
CA ALA A 158 -16.18 -22.36 11.29
C ALA A 158 -14.87 -22.47 12.11
N ASP A 159 -14.04 -23.47 11.81
CA ASP A 159 -12.73 -23.72 12.42
C ASP A 159 -11.57 -23.03 11.69
N THR A 160 -11.85 -22.17 10.69
CA THR A 160 -10.81 -21.40 10.00
C THR A 160 -10.07 -20.50 10.99
N ASP A 161 -8.76 -20.70 11.10
CA ASP A 161 -7.87 -19.77 11.80
C ASP A 161 -7.71 -18.50 10.97
N VAL A 162 -8.37 -17.42 11.40
CA VAL A 162 -8.43 -16.14 10.70
C VAL A 162 -7.05 -15.49 10.61
N SER A 163 -6.30 -15.49 11.70
CA SER A 163 -4.97 -14.86 11.75
C SER A 163 -3.97 -15.61 10.87
N GLN A 164 -4.00 -16.95 10.93
CA GLN A 164 -3.16 -17.78 10.06
C GLN A 164 -3.51 -17.58 8.57
N LEU A 165 -4.79 -17.55 8.22
CA LEU A 165 -5.21 -17.32 6.84
C LEU A 165 -4.80 -15.92 6.35
N ALA A 166 -4.98 -14.89 7.18
CA ALA A 166 -4.55 -13.53 6.85
C ALA A 166 -3.02 -13.47 6.61
N PHE A 167 -2.24 -14.10 7.47
CA PHE A 167 -0.79 -14.20 7.31
C PHE A 167 -0.39 -14.87 5.98
N GLU A 168 -1.02 -16.00 5.64
CA GLU A 168 -0.77 -16.72 4.39
C GLU A 168 -1.08 -15.88 3.16
N LEU A 169 -2.24 -15.20 3.15
CA LEU A 169 -2.64 -14.33 2.05
C LEU A 169 -1.65 -13.18 1.84
N ILE A 170 -1.22 -12.52 2.92
CA ILE A 170 -0.23 -11.43 2.88
C ILE A 170 1.11 -11.96 2.35
N ALA A 171 1.58 -13.10 2.87
CA ALA A 171 2.85 -13.70 2.45
C ALA A 171 2.88 -14.03 0.95
N PHE A 172 1.79 -14.56 0.38
CA PHE A 172 1.71 -14.83 -1.06
C PHE A 172 1.79 -13.55 -1.89
N MET A 173 1.10 -12.49 -1.46
CA MET A 173 1.11 -11.20 -2.15
C MET A 173 2.50 -10.54 -2.10
N GLU A 174 3.12 -10.53 -0.93
CA GLU A 174 4.44 -9.90 -0.72
C GLU A 174 5.55 -10.62 -1.48
N LEU A 175 5.55 -11.97 -1.48
CA LEU A 175 6.53 -12.74 -2.25
C LEU A 175 6.39 -12.51 -3.75
N ALA A 176 5.16 -12.41 -4.26
CA ALA A 176 4.92 -12.08 -5.68
C ALA A 176 5.49 -10.72 -6.05
N ASN A 177 5.34 -9.71 -5.17
CA ASN A 177 5.94 -8.40 -5.34
C ASN A 177 7.48 -8.50 -5.35
N ALA A 178 8.07 -9.17 -4.36
CA ALA A 178 9.51 -9.30 -4.23
C ALA A 178 10.16 -9.94 -5.47
N GLU A 179 9.63 -11.10 -5.91
CA GLU A 179 10.13 -11.78 -7.11
C GLU A 179 9.97 -10.91 -8.36
N SER A 180 8.82 -10.27 -8.52
CA SER A 180 8.52 -9.46 -9.69
C SER A 180 9.40 -8.21 -9.78
N VAL A 181 9.67 -7.55 -8.65
CA VAL A 181 10.56 -6.37 -8.62
C VAL A 181 11.99 -6.78 -8.91
N LEU A 182 12.49 -7.83 -8.22
CA LEU A 182 13.87 -8.29 -8.35
C LEU A 182 14.22 -8.77 -9.76
N HIS A 183 13.31 -9.51 -10.38
CA HIS A 183 13.54 -10.15 -11.69
C HIS A 183 12.91 -9.39 -12.86
N ASN A 184 12.25 -8.26 -12.58
CA ASN A 184 11.51 -7.46 -13.57
C ASN A 184 10.57 -8.30 -14.46
N ASN A 185 9.81 -9.23 -13.83
CA ASN A 185 8.89 -10.14 -14.49
C ASN A 185 7.60 -10.36 -13.67
N ASN A 186 6.61 -11.02 -14.25
CA ASN A 186 5.29 -11.17 -13.64
C ASN A 186 4.84 -12.60 -13.24
N PRO A 187 5.62 -13.71 -13.41
CA PRO A 187 5.12 -15.04 -13.08
C PRO A 187 4.73 -15.21 -11.61
N GLY A 188 5.36 -14.44 -10.69
CA GLY A 188 5.05 -14.46 -9.26
C GLY A 188 3.58 -14.13 -8.97
N TYR A 189 3.00 -13.17 -9.68
CA TYR A 189 1.59 -12.80 -9.48
C TYR A 189 0.62 -13.91 -9.87
N THR A 190 0.88 -14.65 -10.96
CA THR A 190 0.07 -15.81 -11.34
C THR A 190 0.18 -16.93 -10.31
N LYS A 191 1.39 -17.19 -9.80
CA LYS A 191 1.61 -18.19 -8.73
C LYS A 191 0.87 -17.80 -7.45
N ALA A 192 0.96 -16.53 -7.05
CA ALA A 192 0.27 -16.01 -5.86
C ALA A 192 -1.25 -16.09 -6.02
N ALA A 193 -1.81 -15.67 -7.15
CA ALA A 193 -3.24 -15.78 -7.41
C ALA A 193 -3.72 -17.24 -7.32
N ARG A 194 -2.95 -18.19 -7.89
CA ARG A 194 -3.24 -19.63 -7.77
C ARG A 194 -3.18 -20.11 -6.33
N ALA A 195 -2.15 -19.74 -5.57
CA ALA A 195 -2.00 -20.14 -4.18
C ALA A 195 -3.14 -19.58 -3.30
N ILE A 196 -3.47 -18.30 -3.47
CA ILE A 196 -4.56 -17.62 -2.76
C ILE A 196 -5.89 -18.32 -3.07
N LEU A 197 -6.25 -18.50 -4.34
CA LEU A 197 -7.49 -19.16 -4.73
C LEU A 197 -7.54 -20.61 -4.21
N GLY A 198 -6.46 -21.37 -4.35
CA GLY A 198 -6.39 -22.73 -3.81
C GLY A 198 -6.61 -22.78 -2.31
N ARG A 199 -6.05 -21.82 -1.56
CA ARG A 199 -6.21 -21.73 -0.11
C ARG A 199 -7.63 -21.33 0.29
N LEU A 200 -8.24 -20.37 -0.43
CA LEU A 200 -9.62 -19.95 -0.19
C LEU A 200 -10.63 -21.05 -0.55
N HIS A 201 -10.45 -21.75 -1.69
CA HIS A 201 -11.27 -22.88 -2.07
C HIS A 201 -11.22 -24.02 -1.03
N ALA A 202 -10.03 -24.30 -0.47
CA ALA A 202 -9.88 -25.33 0.56
C ALA A 202 -10.52 -24.96 1.91
N ALA A 203 -10.66 -23.66 2.19
CA ALA A 203 -11.26 -23.16 3.44
C ALA A 203 -12.77 -22.92 3.34
N ALA A 204 -13.34 -22.89 2.13
CA ALA A 204 -14.74 -22.59 1.90
C ALA A 204 -15.59 -23.87 1.84
N PRO A 205 -16.70 -23.95 2.57
CA PRO A 205 -17.71 -25.04 2.40
C PRO A 205 -18.34 -25.04 1.02
N ASP A 206 -18.58 -23.88 0.43
CA ASP A 206 -19.04 -23.68 -0.95
C ASP A 206 -18.21 -22.57 -1.62
N PRO A 207 -17.24 -22.92 -2.47
CA PRO A 207 -16.39 -21.95 -3.14
C PRO A 207 -16.99 -21.36 -4.43
N ALA A 208 -18.27 -21.60 -4.76
CA ALA A 208 -18.88 -21.18 -6.03
C ALA A 208 -18.80 -19.67 -6.33
N VAL A 209 -18.64 -18.84 -5.30
CA VAL A 209 -18.47 -17.38 -5.42
C VAL A 209 -17.08 -16.99 -5.88
N LEU A 210 -16.10 -17.89 -5.80
CA LEU A 210 -14.73 -17.66 -6.21
C LEU A 210 -14.50 -18.01 -7.69
N PRO A 211 -13.56 -17.34 -8.38
CA PRO A 211 -13.06 -17.80 -9.66
C PRO A 211 -12.46 -19.21 -9.56
N ALA A 212 -12.46 -19.94 -10.67
CA ALA A 212 -11.71 -21.19 -10.74
C ALA A 212 -10.21 -20.94 -10.50
N VAL A 213 -9.53 -21.91 -9.89
CA VAL A 213 -8.07 -21.86 -9.70
C VAL A 213 -7.41 -21.97 -11.07
N PRO A 214 -6.59 -20.97 -11.49
CA PRO A 214 -5.99 -20.94 -12.84
C PRO A 214 -4.89 -22.00 -13.04
#